data_e7ed25ca2ac7507aaa13afdb751ce1ab
#
_entry.id   e7ed25ca2ac7507aaa13afdb751ce1ab
#
_cell.length_a   1.000
_cell.length_b   1.000
_cell.length_c   1.000
_cell.angle_alpha   90.00
_cell.angle_beta   90.00
_cell.angle_gamma   90.00
#
_symmetry.space_group_name_H-M   'P 1'
#
loop_
_entity.id
_entity.type
_entity.pdbx_description
1 polymer ?
#
loop_
_entity_poly.entity_id
_entity_poly.type
_entity_poly.pdbx_seq_one_letter_code
_entity_poly.pdbx_strand_id
1 'polypeptide(L)'
;QSEISKENALLREQLDRRSSLENILSHDYRMLKIFDVIDSVADAKASVLITGENGTGKSMIARAIHARSSRRSGPFVEVACGALPDTLLESELFGHVSGAFTGANHDKAGKFKLADGGTLFLDEIATATPAMQVKLLRVLQEFQFEPLGGNVTESVDTRVILATNED
;
A
#
# COMPACT_ATOMS: atom_id res chain seq x y z
N GLN A 1 23.14 -29.87 -16.43
CA GLN A 1 23.12 -28.57 -17.09
C GLN A 1 21.82 -27.80 -16.82
N SER A 2 20.66 -28.46 -16.80
CA SER A 2 19.40 -27.78 -16.55
C SER A 2 19.29 -27.21 -15.13
N GLU A 3 19.89 -27.84 -14.13
CA GLU A 3 19.91 -27.38 -12.74
C GLU A 3 20.81 -26.16 -12.58
N ILE A 4 21.98 -26.16 -13.21
CA ILE A 4 22.91 -25.03 -13.20
C ILE A 4 22.28 -23.83 -13.91
N SER A 5 21.57 -24.06 -15.01
CA SER A 5 20.85 -23.03 -15.75
C SER A 5 19.74 -22.39 -14.92
N LYS A 6 18.98 -23.21 -14.19
CA LYS A 6 17.92 -22.73 -13.28
C LYS A 6 18.51 -21.94 -12.11
N GLU A 7 19.57 -22.43 -11.53
CA GLU A 7 20.26 -21.76 -10.43
C GLU A 7 20.84 -20.42 -10.86
N ASN A 8 21.46 -20.36 -12.05
CA ASN A 8 21.97 -19.13 -12.62
C ASN A 8 20.84 -18.13 -12.91
N ALA A 9 19.71 -18.58 -13.43
CA ALA A 9 18.55 -17.72 -13.68
C ALA A 9 18.01 -17.14 -12.39
N LEU A 10 17.91 -17.95 -11.33
CA LEU A 10 17.46 -17.52 -10.02
C LEU A 10 18.40 -16.50 -9.38
N LEU A 11 19.70 -16.75 -9.45
CA LEU A 11 20.73 -15.84 -8.93
C LEU A 11 20.72 -14.51 -9.69
N ARG A 12 20.57 -14.55 -11.01
CA ARG A 12 20.45 -13.33 -11.83
C ARG A 12 19.22 -12.53 -11.46
N GLU A 13 18.10 -13.20 -11.27
CA GLU A 13 16.85 -12.54 -10.85
C GLU A 13 17.01 -11.87 -9.50
N GLN A 14 17.67 -12.53 -8.55
CA GLN A 14 17.95 -11.95 -7.23
C GLN A 14 18.89 -10.74 -7.34
N LEU A 15 19.93 -10.84 -8.16
CA LEU A 15 20.86 -9.73 -8.41
C LEU A 15 20.15 -8.56 -9.09
N ASP A 16 19.30 -8.81 -10.06
CA ASP A 16 18.54 -7.78 -10.76
C ASP A 16 17.61 -7.03 -9.83
N ARG A 17 16.90 -7.75 -8.95
CA ARG A 17 16.04 -7.14 -7.93
C ARG A 17 16.83 -6.26 -6.97
N ARG A 18 17.98 -6.76 -6.53
CA ARG A 18 18.86 -6.02 -5.62
C ARG A 18 19.45 -4.79 -6.32
N SER A 19 19.91 -4.96 -7.54
CA SER A 19 20.42 -3.86 -8.37
C SER A 19 19.37 -2.79 -8.60
N SER A 20 18.12 -3.17 -8.89
CA SER A 20 17.03 -2.22 -9.08
C SER A 20 16.79 -1.37 -7.85
N LEU A 21 16.78 -2.00 -6.66
CA LEU A 21 16.65 -1.29 -5.40
C LEU A 21 17.84 -0.37 -5.15
N GLU A 22 19.05 -0.87 -5.37
CA GLU A 22 20.26 -0.08 -5.21
C GLU A 22 20.30 1.09 -6.18
N ASN A 23 19.88 0.91 -7.42
CA ASN A 23 19.80 1.98 -8.41
C ASN A 23 18.81 3.06 -8.02
N ILE A 24 17.68 2.68 -7.41
CA ILE A 24 16.68 3.62 -6.93
C ILE A 24 17.21 4.41 -5.74
N LEU A 25 18.00 3.78 -4.87
CA LEU A 25 18.38 4.33 -3.58
C LEU A 25 19.84 4.85 -3.53
N SER A 26 20.67 4.54 -4.53
CA SER A 26 22.12 4.69 -4.42
C SER A 26 22.68 6.07 -4.76
N HIS A 27 21.86 6.99 -5.26
CA HIS A 27 22.39 8.32 -5.66
C HIS A 27 22.59 9.27 -4.49
N ASP A 28 22.09 8.91 -3.29
CA ASP A 28 22.25 9.71 -2.08
C ASP A 28 22.61 8.78 -0.93
N TYR A 29 23.65 9.14 -0.17
CA TYR A 29 24.07 8.38 1.02
C TYR A 29 22.94 8.20 2.02
N ARG A 30 22.07 9.20 2.17
CA ARG A 30 20.88 9.10 3.05
C ARG A 30 19.90 8.04 2.58
N MET A 31 19.82 7.81 1.28
CA MET A 31 18.96 6.79 0.69
C MET A 31 19.46 5.37 0.97
N LEU A 32 20.79 5.20 1.04
CA LEU A 32 21.39 3.90 1.42
C LEU A 32 21.00 3.48 2.84
N LYS A 33 20.85 4.46 3.75
CA LYS A 33 20.36 4.19 5.10
C LYS A 33 18.90 3.76 5.11
N ILE A 34 18.10 4.27 4.18
CA ILE A 34 16.69 3.88 4.02
C ILE A 34 16.59 2.40 3.63
N PHE A 35 17.53 1.89 2.87
CA PHE A 35 17.57 0.48 2.49
C PHE A 35 17.58 -0.45 3.72
N ASP A 36 18.41 -0.14 4.71
CA ASP A 36 18.45 -0.91 5.95
C ASP A 36 17.13 -0.79 6.74
N VAL A 37 16.52 0.38 6.73
CA VAL A 37 15.23 0.60 7.37
C VAL A 37 14.13 -0.21 6.65
N ILE A 38 14.14 -0.23 5.33
CA ILE A 38 13.19 -1.05 4.55
C ILE A 38 13.29 -2.52 4.96
N ASP A 39 14.49 -3.05 5.05
CA ASP A 39 14.69 -4.45 5.46
C ASP A 39 14.17 -4.71 6.89
N SER A 40 14.37 -3.75 7.80
CA SER A 40 13.93 -3.92 9.19
C SER A 40 12.40 -3.81 9.36
N VAL A 41 11.70 -3.04 8.52
CA VAL A 41 10.24 -2.87 8.62
C VAL A 41 9.45 -3.77 7.68
N ALA A 42 10.12 -4.44 6.74
CA ALA A 42 9.43 -5.21 5.69
C ALA A 42 8.49 -6.27 6.27
N ASP A 43 8.88 -6.94 7.34
CA ASP A 43 8.07 -7.98 7.97
C ASP A 43 7.29 -7.49 9.21
N ALA A 44 7.39 -6.22 9.56
CA ALA A 44 6.63 -5.67 10.66
C ALA A 44 5.13 -5.64 10.33
N LYS A 45 4.29 -5.91 11.32
CA LYS A 45 2.84 -5.85 11.15
C LYS A 45 2.31 -4.42 11.22
N ALA A 46 3.10 -3.50 11.73
CA ALA A 46 2.71 -2.11 11.89
C ALA A 46 2.55 -1.40 10.55
N SER A 47 1.69 -0.40 10.51
CA SER A 47 1.59 0.51 9.37
C SER A 47 2.86 1.35 9.26
N VAL A 48 3.23 1.70 8.03
CA VAL A 48 4.43 2.48 7.74
C VAL A 48 4.01 3.81 7.15
N LEU A 49 4.63 4.90 7.60
CA LEU A 49 4.42 6.23 7.03
C LEU A 49 5.70 6.67 6.30
N ILE A 50 5.56 6.98 5.02
CA ILE A 50 6.63 7.49 4.19
C ILE A 50 6.40 8.99 3.99
N THR A 51 7.36 9.82 4.38
CA THR A 51 7.30 11.26 4.16
C THR A 51 8.35 11.69 3.15
N GLY A 52 8.03 12.72 2.38
CA GLY A 52 8.95 13.27 1.40
C GLY A 52 8.21 14.10 0.37
N GLU A 53 8.95 14.90 -0.36
CA GLU A 53 8.39 15.72 -1.44
C GLU A 53 7.89 14.86 -2.60
N ASN A 54 6.98 15.38 -3.40
CA ASN A 54 6.52 14.72 -4.61
C ASN A 54 7.69 14.45 -5.55
N GLY A 55 7.70 13.26 -6.16
CA GLY A 55 8.78 12.86 -7.06
C GLY A 55 10.01 12.28 -6.37
N THR A 56 9.95 12.03 -5.06
CA THR A 56 11.08 11.43 -4.31
C THR A 56 11.10 9.89 -4.35
N GLY A 57 10.19 9.28 -5.09
CA GLY A 57 10.17 7.82 -5.22
C GLY A 57 9.44 7.10 -4.09
N LYS A 58 8.49 7.76 -3.42
CA LYS A 58 7.71 7.13 -2.33
C LYS A 58 6.99 5.86 -2.78
N SER A 59 6.43 5.86 -3.98
CA SER A 59 5.77 4.69 -4.55
C SER A 59 6.76 3.53 -4.72
N MET A 60 7.95 3.81 -5.18
CA MET A 60 9.01 2.79 -5.33
C MET A 60 9.44 2.21 -3.99
N ILE A 61 9.54 3.05 -2.96
CA ILE A 61 9.86 2.60 -1.59
C ILE A 61 8.75 1.68 -1.07
N ALA A 62 7.50 2.05 -1.28
CA ALA A 62 6.36 1.22 -0.87
C ALA A 62 6.38 -0.16 -1.55
N ARG A 63 6.64 -0.19 -2.84
CA ARG A 63 6.77 -1.44 -3.60
C ARG A 63 7.96 -2.28 -3.11
N ALA A 64 9.06 -1.63 -2.75
CA ALA A 64 10.23 -2.30 -2.21
C ALA A 64 9.94 -2.94 -0.86
N ILE A 65 9.19 -2.25 0.01
CA ILE A 65 8.77 -2.81 1.30
C ILE A 65 7.90 -4.05 1.08
N HIS A 66 6.94 -3.97 0.18
CA HIS A 66 6.08 -5.12 -0.15
C HIS A 66 6.87 -6.29 -0.71
N ALA A 67 7.77 -6.04 -1.65
CA ALA A 67 8.57 -7.07 -2.30
C ALA A 67 9.51 -7.80 -1.34
N ARG A 68 9.90 -7.15 -0.25
CA ARG A 68 10.79 -7.72 0.77
C ARG A 68 10.04 -8.27 1.98
N SER A 69 8.72 -8.14 2.00
CA SER A 69 7.89 -8.62 3.10
C SER A 69 7.48 -10.07 2.91
N SER A 70 6.97 -10.67 3.97
CA SER A 70 6.35 -11.99 3.92
C SER A 70 5.07 -12.01 3.07
N ARG A 71 4.52 -10.84 2.75
CA ARG A 71 3.33 -10.67 1.92
C ARG A 71 3.65 -10.47 0.43
N ARG A 72 4.89 -10.66 0.02
CA ARG A 72 5.37 -10.41 -1.35
C ARG A 72 4.59 -11.17 -2.44
N SER A 73 4.01 -12.32 -2.09
CA SER A 73 3.17 -13.09 -3.01
C SER A 73 1.70 -12.66 -3.02
N GLY A 74 1.31 -11.80 -2.08
CA GLY A 74 -0.02 -11.24 -2.00
C GLY A 74 -0.18 -10.01 -2.90
N PRO A 75 -1.40 -9.45 -2.98
CA PRO A 75 -1.63 -8.27 -3.81
C PRO A 75 -0.92 -7.03 -3.27
N PHE A 76 -0.54 -6.15 -4.17
CA PHE A 76 -0.11 -4.78 -3.87
C PHE A 76 -1.08 -3.83 -4.57
N VAL A 77 -1.82 -3.06 -3.79
CA VAL A 77 -2.84 -2.14 -4.30
C VAL A 77 -2.44 -0.73 -3.95
N GLU A 78 -2.42 0.15 -4.93
CA GLU A 78 -2.05 1.56 -4.77
C GLU A 78 -3.26 2.46 -5.00
N VAL A 79 -3.45 3.45 -4.14
CA VAL A 79 -4.53 4.43 -4.25
C VAL A 79 -3.93 5.84 -4.11
N ALA A 80 -4.16 6.68 -5.13
CA ALA A 80 -3.80 8.10 -5.09
C ALA A 80 -4.94 8.87 -4.44
N CYS A 81 -4.84 9.10 -3.13
CA CYS A 81 -5.91 9.71 -2.34
C CYS A 81 -6.19 11.16 -2.74
N GLY A 82 -5.16 11.90 -3.19
CA GLY A 82 -5.32 13.28 -3.60
C GLY A 82 -6.04 13.50 -4.93
N ALA A 83 -6.18 12.44 -5.73
CA ALA A 83 -6.80 12.52 -7.05
C ALA A 83 -8.33 12.39 -7.02
N LEU A 84 -8.91 12.01 -5.88
CA LEU A 84 -10.33 11.69 -5.77
C LEU A 84 -11.04 12.59 -4.76
N PRO A 85 -12.29 13.06 -5.07
CA PRO A 85 -13.12 13.67 -4.04
C PRO A 85 -13.47 12.65 -2.95
N ASP A 86 -13.78 13.14 -1.75
CA ASP A 86 -13.94 12.30 -0.56
C ASP A 86 -14.96 11.17 -0.70
N THR A 87 -16.12 11.44 -1.32
CA THR A 87 -17.14 10.42 -1.50
C THR A 87 -16.64 9.27 -2.36
N LEU A 88 -15.94 9.60 -3.44
CA LEU A 88 -15.35 8.59 -4.32
C LEU A 88 -14.19 7.87 -3.64
N LEU A 89 -13.38 8.58 -2.88
CA LEU A 89 -12.29 7.98 -2.13
C LEU A 89 -12.80 6.96 -1.11
N GLU A 90 -13.85 7.31 -0.38
CA GLU A 90 -14.47 6.42 0.58
C GLU A 90 -15.01 5.14 -0.10
N SER A 91 -15.72 5.30 -1.22
CA SER A 91 -16.20 4.16 -2.02
C SER A 91 -15.05 3.31 -2.57
N GLU A 92 -13.97 3.95 -3.04
CA GLU A 92 -12.80 3.23 -3.53
C GLU A 92 -12.12 2.41 -2.43
N LEU A 93 -11.97 2.98 -1.23
CA LEU A 93 -11.28 2.32 -0.14
C LEU A 93 -12.11 1.24 0.54
N PHE A 94 -13.36 1.55 0.87
CA PHE A 94 -14.20 0.67 1.69
C PHE A 94 -15.25 -0.10 0.89
N GLY A 95 -15.46 0.28 -0.37
CA GLY A 95 -16.53 -0.27 -1.18
C GLY A 95 -17.87 0.35 -0.85
N HIS A 96 -18.90 -0.09 -1.54
CA HIS A 96 -20.26 0.35 -1.30
C HIS A 96 -21.24 -0.76 -1.61
N VAL A 97 -22.43 -0.67 -0.98
CA VAL A 97 -23.58 -1.51 -1.33
C VAL A 97 -24.46 -0.75 -2.33
N SER A 98 -25.26 -1.47 -3.10
CA SER A 98 -26.21 -0.88 -4.03
C SER A 98 -27.15 0.10 -3.30
N GLY A 99 -27.32 1.28 -3.87
CA GLY A 99 -28.18 2.32 -3.29
C GLY A 99 -27.49 3.24 -2.27
N ALA A 100 -26.18 3.05 -2.02
CA ALA A 100 -25.45 3.84 -1.03
C ALA A 100 -25.40 5.34 -1.36
N PHE A 101 -25.39 5.68 -2.66
CA PHE A 101 -25.40 7.06 -3.16
C PHE A 101 -25.95 7.06 -4.59
N THR A 102 -26.17 8.24 -5.15
CA THR A 102 -26.66 8.37 -6.53
C THR A 102 -25.65 7.78 -7.51
N GLY A 103 -26.07 6.78 -8.28
CA GLY A 103 -25.20 6.08 -9.22
C GLY A 103 -24.62 4.77 -8.70
N ALA A 104 -24.81 4.45 -7.42
CA ALA A 104 -24.41 3.16 -6.86
C ALA A 104 -25.42 2.07 -7.24
N ASN A 105 -25.29 1.55 -8.46
CA ASN A 105 -26.27 0.63 -9.05
C ASN A 105 -26.05 -0.82 -8.64
N HIS A 106 -24.88 -1.14 -8.09
CA HIS A 106 -24.53 -2.48 -7.64
C HIS A 106 -23.51 -2.39 -6.53
N ASP A 107 -23.29 -3.50 -5.83
CA ASP A 107 -22.26 -3.59 -4.79
C ASP A 107 -20.87 -3.50 -5.40
N LYS A 108 -19.95 -2.88 -4.67
CA LYS A 108 -18.55 -2.73 -5.08
C LYS A 108 -17.63 -3.11 -3.92
N ALA A 109 -16.66 -3.97 -4.19
CA ALA A 109 -15.60 -4.27 -3.22
C ALA A 109 -14.59 -3.13 -3.18
N GLY A 110 -14.19 -2.71 -1.98
CA GLY A 110 -13.20 -1.67 -1.80
C GLY A 110 -11.77 -2.17 -1.89
N LYS A 111 -10.83 -1.23 -1.94
CA LYS A 111 -9.39 -1.53 -2.06
C LYS A 111 -8.84 -2.27 -0.84
N PHE A 112 -9.35 -1.99 0.36
CA PHE A 112 -8.94 -2.74 1.55
C PHE A 112 -9.22 -4.23 1.38
N LYS A 113 -10.37 -4.57 0.84
CA LYS A 113 -10.73 -5.96 0.58
C LYS A 113 -9.91 -6.56 -0.55
N LEU A 114 -9.66 -5.79 -1.61
CA LEU A 114 -8.82 -6.24 -2.73
C LEU A 114 -7.37 -6.47 -2.32
N ALA A 115 -6.90 -5.76 -1.31
CA ALA A 115 -5.55 -5.89 -0.77
C ALA A 115 -5.45 -6.92 0.37
N ASP A 116 -6.54 -7.61 0.69
CA ASP A 116 -6.56 -8.60 1.76
C ASP A 116 -5.51 -9.69 1.52
N GLY A 117 -4.71 -9.97 2.53
CA GLY A 117 -3.56 -10.86 2.43
C GLY A 117 -2.30 -10.21 1.87
N GLY A 118 -2.36 -8.95 1.50
CA GLY A 118 -1.25 -8.22 0.89
C GLY A 118 -1.02 -6.85 1.50
N THR A 119 -0.76 -5.88 0.63
CA THR A 119 -0.39 -4.51 1.04
C THR A 119 -1.24 -3.48 0.30
N LEU A 120 -1.71 -2.48 1.03
CA LEU A 120 -2.39 -1.31 0.47
C LEU A 120 -1.51 -0.09 0.67
N PHE A 121 -1.18 0.60 -0.41
CA PHE A 121 -0.40 1.83 -0.39
C PHE A 121 -1.31 3.02 -0.65
N LEU A 122 -1.40 3.93 0.32
CA LEU A 122 -2.22 5.14 0.25
C LEU A 122 -1.30 6.35 0.08
N ASP A 123 -1.29 6.92 -1.12
CA ASP A 123 -0.47 8.08 -1.44
C ASP A 123 -1.26 9.37 -1.23
N GLU A 124 -0.56 10.41 -0.79
CA GLU A 124 -1.12 11.74 -0.53
C GLU A 124 -2.27 11.72 0.49
N ILE A 125 -2.08 10.97 1.56
CA ILE A 125 -3.14 10.76 2.58
C ILE A 125 -3.49 12.05 3.34
N ALA A 126 -2.56 13.00 3.43
CA ALA A 126 -2.80 14.27 4.14
C ALA A 126 -3.86 15.13 3.45
N THR A 127 -4.19 14.87 2.19
CA THR A 127 -5.25 15.57 1.48
C THR A 127 -6.66 15.12 1.86
N ALA A 128 -6.79 13.98 2.55
CA ALA A 128 -8.08 13.48 3.00
C ALA A 128 -8.67 14.38 4.09
N THR A 129 -10.01 14.48 4.12
CA THR A 129 -10.68 15.26 5.17
C THR A 129 -10.49 14.64 6.55
N PRO A 130 -10.66 15.42 7.64
CA PRO A 130 -10.60 14.86 8.99
C PRO A 130 -11.56 13.69 9.21
N ALA A 131 -12.77 13.75 8.66
CA ALA A 131 -13.75 12.66 8.77
C ALA A 131 -13.23 11.37 8.13
N MET A 132 -12.59 11.49 6.95
CA MET A 132 -11.99 10.37 6.25
C MET A 132 -10.79 9.81 7.01
N GLN A 133 -9.97 10.67 7.59
CA GLN A 133 -8.83 10.28 8.39
C GLN A 133 -9.25 9.48 9.63
N VAL A 134 -10.36 9.84 10.26
CA VAL A 134 -10.91 9.09 11.41
C VAL A 134 -11.32 7.68 10.99
N LYS A 135 -11.99 7.53 9.85
CA LYS A 135 -12.36 6.22 9.32
C LYS A 135 -11.14 5.37 9.00
N LEU A 136 -10.13 5.95 8.41
CA LEU A 136 -8.86 5.27 8.13
C LEU A 136 -8.17 4.80 9.41
N LEU A 137 -8.15 5.67 10.43
CA LEU A 137 -7.54 5.32 11.71
C LEU A 137 -8.22 4.10 12.33
N ARG A 138 -9.54 4.01 12.25
CA ARG A 138 -10.30 2.86 12.74
C ARG A 138 -9.86 1.57 12.04
N VAL A 139 -9.76 1.60 10.72
CA VAL A 139 -9.32 0.42 9.95
C VAL A 139 -7.89 0.03 10.29
N LEU A 140 -7.01 1.02 10.49
CA LEU A 140 -5.61 0.77 10.86
C LEU A 140 -5.47 0.16 12.25
N GLN A 141 -6.40 0.45 13.17
CA GLN A 141 -6.37 -0.08 14.53
C GLN A 141 -7.11 -1.40 14.67
N GLU A 142 -8.27 -1.51 14.05
CA GLU A 142 -9.18 -2.64 14.24
C GLU A 142 -9.19 -3.64 13.08
N PHE A 143 -8.67 -3.25 11.89
CA PHE A 143 -8.72 -4.04 10.65
C PHE A 143 -10.15 -4.43 10.27
N GLN A 144 -11.09 -3.56 10.57
CA GLN A 144 -12.51 -3.72 10.30
C GLN A 144 -13.10 -2.44 9.76
N PHE A 145 -14.09 -2.57 8.90
CA PHE A 145 -14.81 -1.43 8.32
C PHE A 145 -16.18 -1.88 7.83
N GLU A 146 -17.06 -0.91 7.59
CA GLU A 146 -18.33 -1.13 6.89
C GLU A 146 -18.27 -0.43 5.53
N PRO A 147 -18.72 -1.09 4.44
CA PRO A 147 -18.84 -0.40 3.15
C PRO A 147 -19.86 0.72 3.20
N LEU A 148 -19.76 1.68 2.28
CA LEU A 148 -20.71 2.79 2.22
C LEU A 148 -22.14 2.27 2.07
N GLY A 149 -23.05 2.79 2.91
CA GLY A 149 -24.44 2.37 2.93
C GLY A 149 -24.69 1.01 3.54
N GLY A 150 -23.65 0.28 3.88
CA GLY A 150 -23.74 -1.03 4.52
C GLY A 150 -23.60 -0.96 6.02
N ASN A 151 -24.16 -1.96 6.70
CA ASN A 151 -24.07 -2.08 8.15
C ASN A 151 -23.43 -3.38 8.61
N VAL A 152 -22.92 -4.19 7.68
CA VAL A 152 -22.21 -5.43 7.98
C VAL A 152 -20.72 -5.11 8.06
N THR A 153 -20.11 -5.42 9.20
CA THR A 153 -18.67 -5.21 9.41
C THR A 153 -17.87 -6.26 8.64
N GLU A 154 -16.91 -5.79 7.86
CA GLU A 154 -15.94 -6.63 7.16
C GLU A 154 -14.59 -6.57 7.86
N SER A 155 -13.90 -7.70 7.93
CA SER A 155 -12.55 -7.80 8.49
C SER A 155 -11.57 -8.07 7.37
N VAL A 156 -10.38 -7.45 7.44
CA VAL A 156 -9.30 -7.64 6.45
C VAL A 156 -7.97 -7.82 7.16
N ASP A 157 -7.07 -8.56 6.51
CA ASP A 157 -5.68 -8.70 6.93
C ASP A 157 -4.82 -8.00 5.87
N THR A 158 -4.76 -6.68 5.96
CA THR A 158 -4.07 -5.84 4.98
C THR A 158 -3.02 -5.01 5.69
N ARG A 159 -1.80 -5.05 5.19
CA ARG A 159 -0.75 -4.14 5.63
C ARG A 159 -0.92 -2.81 4.93
N VAL A 160 -0.84 -1.72 5.67
CA VAL A 160 -1.04 -0.38 5.11
C VAL A 160 0.27 0.40 5.13
N ILE A 161 0.62 0.96 3.99
CA ILE A 161 1.72 1.90 3.83
C ILE A 161 1.09 3.24 3.44
N LEU A 162 1.41 4.27 4.21
CA LEU A 162 0.90 5.63 3.99
C LEU A 162 2.02 6.51 3.47
N ALA A 163 1.69 7.41 2.56
CA ALA A 163 2.64 8.40 2.08
C ALA A 163 2.02 9.79 2.10
N THR A 164 2.85 10.78 2.44
CA THR A 164 2.47 12.18 2.43
C THR A 164 3.65 13.04 2.02
N ASN A 165 3.37 14.17 1.38
CA ASN A 165 4.36 15.20 1.10
C ASN A 165 4.44 16.26 2.21
N GLU A 166 3.65 16.12 3.26
CA GLU A 166 3.70 16.99 4.44
C GLU A 166 4.64 16.44 5.51
N ASP A 167 5.32 17.34 6.20
CA ASP A 167 6.20 16.98 7.32
C ASP A 167 5.40 16.66 8.60
#